data_3e5784eeae69675093a44415caa944a0
#
_entry.id   3e5784eeae69675093a44415caa944a0
#
_cell.length_a   1.000
_cell.length_b   1.000
_cell.length_c   1.000
_cell.angle_alpha   90.00
_cell.angle_beta   90.00
_cell.angle_gamma   90.00
#
_symmetry.space_group_name_H-M   'P 1'
#
loop_
_entity.id
_entity.type
_entity.pdbx_description
1 polymer ?
#
loop_
_entity_poly.entity_id
_entity_poly.type
_entity_poly.pdbx_seq_one_letter_code
_entity_poly.pdbx_strand_id
1 'polypeptide(L)'
;ILHRIGHGDPSVALIAAMTLNTHARQAVQPHWPEELYARVVKESFERPVLVNHARVEPELGSPARGGLPSTLARRTPDGWSLSGTKRFVTGAEGLDWFLVWATTDEPEPRVGTFLVPGGSPGIEITGRWDQLGLRASGSHDVTFRDVEIPYEHVIGIGPYGASAEQDNRAGAALHLPLAALYLGVARAAQSFFHTFAHARVPANLGHPVARTERFRRTAGEIEVLLAAAEHLVFDGAARVDSGDSSYTPEQALGARVLADRHGVRAVELAVRLLGNPGLARGNPLERHFRDIQCAPVHAPQEDISLLAIGTKALNP
;
A
#
# COMPACT_ATOMS: atom_id res chain seq x y z
N ILE A 1 -8.17 -1.70 -11.60
CA ILE A 1 -7.10 -2.70 -11.77
C ILE A 1 -6.76 -3.33 -10.41
N LEU A 2 -6.26 -2.59 -9.41
CA LEU A 2 -5.78 -3.13 -8.12
C LEU A 2 -6.82 -3.95 -7.36
N HIS A 3 -8.09 -3.53 -7.37
CA HIS A 3 -9.19 -4.30 -6.81
C HIS A 3 -9.30 -5.72 -7.42
N ARG A 4 -9.14 -5.84 -8.74
CA ARG A 4 -9.19 -7.13 -9.43
C ARG A 4 -7.96 -7.99 -9.16
N ILE A 5 -6.78 -7.39 -9.12
CA ILE A 5 -5.54 -8.10 -8.75
C ILE A 5 -5.64 -8.54 -7.28
N GLY A 6 -6.10 -7.67 -6.37
CA GLY A 6 -6.28 -7.97 -4.94
C GLY A 6 -7.29 -9.10 -4.67
N HIS A 7 -8.31 -9.25 -5.53
CA HIS A 7 -9.22 -10.39 -5.49
C HIS A 7 -8.50 -11.71 -5.83
N GLY A 8 -7.56 -11.70 -6.76
CA GLY A 8 -6.78 -12.89 -7.14
C GLY A 8 -5.63 -13.16 -6.17
N ASP A 9 -4.72 -12.18 -6.02
CA ASP A 9 -3.58 -12.23 -5.10
C ASP A 9 -3.26 -10.83 -4.56
N PRO A 10 -3.45 -10.60 -3.26
CA PRO A 10 -3.21 -9.29 -2.65
C PRO A 10 -1.72 -8.94 -2.52
N SER A 11 -0.82 -9.92 -2.48
CA SER A 11 0.63 -9.66 -2.45
C SER A 11 1.11 -9.09 -3.78
N VAL A 12 0.66 -9.68 -4.90
CA VAL A 12 0.91 -9.16 -6.25
C VAL A 12 0.28 -7.77 -6.42
N ALA A 13 -0.95 -7.59 -5.91
CA ALA A 13 -1.62 -6.29 -5.95
C ALA A 13 -0.85 -5.22 -5.18
N LEU A 14 -0.25 -5.56 -4.02
CA LEU A 14 0.55 -4.63 -3.25
C LEU A 14 1.83 -4.21 -3.99
N ILE A 15 2.56 -5.16 -4.57
CA ILE A 15 3.75 -4.86 -5.38
C ILE A 15 3.39 -3.93 -6.55
N ALA A 16 2.31 -4.27 -7.28
CA ALA A 16 1.82 -3.43 -8.37
C ALA A 16 1.38 -2.03 -7.91
N ALA A 17 0.74 -1.94 -6.73
CA ALA A 17 0.29 -0.67 -6.17
C ALA A 17 1.45 0.30 -5.91
N MET A 18 2.60 -0.18 -5.45
CA MET A 18 3.76 0.67 -5.21
C MET A 18 4.24 1.35 -6.50
N THR A 19 4.39 0.58 -7.57
CA THR A 19 4.79 1.10 -8.89
C THR A 19 3.71 2.03 -9.47
N LEU A 20 2.44 1.61 -9.48
CA LEU A 20 1.34 2.40 -10.02
C LEU A 20 1.14 3.72 -9.28
N ASN A 21 1.28 3.74 -7.95
CA ASN A 21 1.22 4.97 -7.16
C ASN A 21 2.34 5.94 -7.51
N THR A 22 3.55 5.44 -7.77
CA THR A 22 4.68 6.27 -8.18
C THR A 22 4.39 6.95 -9.51
N HIS A 23 3.90 6.20 -10.50
CA HIS A 23 3.53 6.77 -11.81
C HIS A 23 2.32 7.69 -11.73
N ALA A 24 1.28 7.35 -10.96
CA ALA A 24 0.10 8.18 -10.79
C ALA A 24 0.46 9.54 -10.17
N ARG A 25 1.31 9.55 -9.15
CA ARG A 25 1.81 10.79 -8.55
C ARG A 25 2.61 11.62 -9.55
N GLN A 26 3.51 10.99 -10.30
CA GLN A 26 4.33 11.68 -11.30
C GLN A 26 3.47 12.28 -12.42
N ALA A 27 2.37 11.65 -12.80
CA ALA A 27 1.44 12.16 -13.80
C ALA A 27 0.67 13.41 -13.33
N VAL A 28 0.34 13.50 -12.03
CA VAL A 28 -0.38 14.65 -11.45
C VAL A 28 0.58 15.78 -11.07
N GLN A 29 1.69 15.43 -10.47
CA GLN A 29 2.70 16.37 -9.97
C GLN A 29 4.11 15.87 -10.32
N PRO A 30 4.63 16.20 -11.51
CA PRO A 30 5.97 15.79 -11.94
C PRO A 30 7.05 16.27 -10.96
N HIS A 31 7.92 15.35 -10.55
CA HIS A 31 8.99 15.64 -9.58
C HIS A 31 10.28 14.83 -9.79
N TRP A 32 10.27 13.85 -10.74
CA TRP A 32 11.46 13.13 -11.12
C TRP A 32 12.29 13.92 -12.11
N PRO A 33 13.63 13.71 -12.18
CA PRO A 33 14.42 14.15 -13.31
C PRO A 33 13.82 13.61 -14.62
N GLU A 34 13.57 14.50 -15.58
CA GLU A 34 12.81 14.20 -16.80
C GLU A 34 13.42 13.03 -17.59
N GLU A 35 14.73 13.11 -17.85
CA GLU A 35 15.44 12.08 -18.62
C GLU A 35 15.42 10.71 -17.94
N LEU A 36 15.56 10.69 -16.60
CA LEU A 36 15.50 9.45 -15.83
C LEU A 36 14.09 8.84 -15.87
N TYR A 37 13.04 9.67 -15.70
CA TYR A 37 11.68 9.18 -15.77
C TYR A 37 11.33 8.67 -17.16
N ALA A 38 11.73 9.39 -18.22
CA ALA A 38 11.54 8.95 -19.60
C ALA A 38 12.20 7.59 -19.89
N ARG A 39 13.40 7.35 -19.34
CA ARG A 39 14.08 6.06 -19.42
C ARG A 39 13.27 4.94 -18.74
N VAL A 40 12.81 5.15 -17.51
CA VAL A 40 12.00 4.18 -16.76
C VAL A 40 10.69 3.87 -17.50
N VAL A 41 10.01 4.89 -18.02
CA VAL A 41 8.78 4.71 -18.81
C VAL A 41 9.07 3.91 -20.08
N LYS A 42 10.14 4.22 -20.81
CA LYS A 42 10.51 3.47 -22.02
C LYS A 42 10.77 2.00 -21.74
N GLU A 43 11.51 1.69 -20.67
CA GLU A 43 11.73 0.30 -20.26
C GLU A 43 10.43 -0.43 -19.91
N SER A 44 9.44 0.28 -19.36
CA SER A 44 8.12 -0.30 -18.99
C SER A 44 7.31 -0.81 -20.18
N PHE A 45 7.60 -0.35 -21.40
CA PHE A 45 6.98 -0.88 -22.62
C PHE A 45 7.58 -2.20 -23.07
N GLU A 46 8.79 -2.52 -22.66
CA GLU A 46 9.52 -3.74 -23.05
C GLU A 46 9.35 -4.84 -22.01
N ARG A 47 9.29 -4.48 -20.72
CA ARG A 47 9.13 -5.40 -19.60
C ARG A 47 8.50 -4.69 -18.40
N PRO A 48 7.94 -5.43 -17.43
CA PRO A 48 7.58 -4.84 -16.14
C PRO A 48 8.80 -4.18 -15.46
N VAL A 49 8.67 -2.91 -15.06
CA VAL A 49 9.66 -2.18 -14.27
C VAL A 49 9.03 -1.90 -12.91
N LEU A 50 9.57 -2.50 -11.87
CA LEU A 50 9.05 -2.39 -10.52
C LEU A 50 9.79 -1.29 -9.74
N VAL A 51 9.01 -0.39 -9.16
CA VAL A 51 9.51 0.77 -8.41
C VAL A 51 8.83 0.84 -7.07
N ASN A 52 9.58 1.07 -6.00
CA ASN A 52 9.00 1.29 -4.68
C ASN A 52 9.79 2.29 -3.83
N HIS A 53 9.07 2.98 -2.95
CA HIS A 53 9.64 3.87 -1.95
C HIS A 53 10.14 3.10 -0.73
N ALA A 54 11.42 3.24 -0.41
CA ALA A 54 12.07 2.72 0.79
C ALA A 54 12.20 3.84 1.83
N ARG A 55 11.22 3.95 2.74
CA ARG A 55 11.09 5.09 3.66
C ARG A 55 11.14 4.71 5.14
N VAL A 56 10.56 3.56 5.53
CA VAL A 56 10.48 3.10 6.90
C VAL A 56 11.85 2.62 7.39
N GLU A 57 12.20 2.93 8.63
CA GLU A 57 13.47 2.51 9.25
C GLU A 57 13.24 1.78 10.56
N PRO A 58 14.19 0.94 11.03
CA PRO A 58 14.04 0.19 12.27
C PRO A 58 13.75 1.06 13.49
N GLU A 59 14.47 2.16 13.63
CA GLU A 59 14.40 3.04 14.81
C GLU A 59 13.38 4.18 14.62
N LEU A 60 13.34 4.80 13.45
CA LEU A 60 12.41 5.88 13.13
C LEU A 60 10.96 5.39 12.98
N GLY A 61 10.78 4.17 12.48
CA GLY A 61 9.47 3.68 12.07
C GLY A 61 8.92 4.38 10.83
N SER A 62 7.60 4.67 10.82
CA SER A 62 6.96 5.34 9.69
C SER A 62 7.31 6.83 9.66
N PRO A 63 7.72 7.38 8.49
CA PRO A 63 7.92 8.82 8.31
C PRO A 63 6.69 9.68 8.63
N ALA A 64 5.49 9.12 8.58
CA ALA A 64 4.26 9.81 8.95
C ALA A 64 4.22 10.28 10.41
N ARG A 65 5.10 9.74 11.27
CA ARG A 65 5.25 10.16 12.67
C ARG A 65 6.32 11.24 12.87
N GLY A 66 6.96 11.70 11.80
CA GLY A 66 8.04 12.69 11.83
C GLY A 66 9.42 12.11 12.13
N GLY A 67 10.44 12.95 12.14
CA GLY A 67 11.83 12.62 12.40
C GLY A 67 12.69 12.50 11.13
N LEU A 68 13.98 12.74 11.28
CA LEU A 68 14.97 12.59 10.21
C LEU A 68 15.32 11.12 10.00
N PRO A 69 15.43 10.64 8.74
CA PRO A 69 15.96 9.31 8.48
C PRO A 69 17.41 9.15 8.94
N SER A 70 17.73 8.00 9.50
CA SER A 70 19.10 7.62 9.86
C SER A 70 19.89 7.09 8.66
N THR A 71 19.21 6.74 7.57
CA THR A 71 19.88 6.45 6.28
C THR A 71 20.56 7.72 5.79
N LEU A 72 21.86 7.60 5.52
CA LEU A 72 22.76 8.73 5.25
C LEU A 72 23.24 8.72 3.80
N ALA A 73 23.16 9.87 3.15
CA ALA A 73 23.74 10.13 1.84
C ALA A 73 24.95 11.07 1.98
N ARG A 74 26.16 10.54 1.78
CA ARG A 74 27.40 11.29 1.76
C ARG A 74 27.71 11.76 0.36
N ARG A 75 28.12 13.01 0.24
CA ARG A 75 28.55 13.56 -1.04
C ARG A 75 29.88 12.98 -1.48
N THR A 76 29.99 12.57 -2.74
CA THR A 76 31.21 12.11 -3.38
C THR A 76 31.54 13.02 -4.58
N PRO A 77 32.74 12.93 -5.20
CA PRO A 77 33.06 13.72 -6.39
C PRO A 77 32.06 13.49 -7.54
N ASP A 78 31.54 12.26 -7.70
CA ASP A 78 30.74 11.84 -8.85
C ASP A 78 29.24 11.66 -8.51
N GLY A 79 28.84 11.95 -7.25
CA GLY A 79 27.46 11.75 -6.82
C GLY A 79 27.28 11.66 -5.31
N TRP A 80 26.69 10.58 -4.87
CA TRP A 80 26.37 10.30 -3.46
C TRP A 80 26.69 8.85 -3.12
N SER A 81 27.15 8.60 -1.91
CA SER A 81 27.28 7.26 -1.34
C SER A 81 26.20 7.08 -0.26
N LEU A 82 25.36 6.08 -0.41
CA LEU A 82 24.18 5.85 0.43
C LEU A 82 24.39 4.66 1.37
N SER A 83 24.18 4.88 2.67
CA SER A 83 24.29 3.83 3.70
C SER A 83 23.11 3.92 4.68
N GLY A 84 22.52 2.77 5.05
CA GLY A 84 21.43 2.66 6.01
C GLY A 84 20.54 1.45 5.78
N THR A 85 19.54 1.25 6.65
CA THR A 85 18.61 0.12 6.56
C THR A 85 17.17 0.61 6.45
N LYS A 86 16.45 0.05 5.50
CA LYS A 86 15.01 0.28 5.29
C LYS A 86 14.22 -0.97 5.59
N ARG A 87 13.03 -0.80 6.17
CA ARG A 87 12.12 -1.89 6.51
C ARG A 87 10.89 -1.89 5.62
N PHE A 88 10.28 -3.05 5.51
CA PHE A 88 8.99 -3.23 4.82
C PHE A 88 9.03 -2.76 3.36
N VAL A 89 10.16 -3.04 2.69
CA VAL A 89 10.35 -2.68 1.28
C VAL A 89 9.65 -3.70 0.40
N THR A 90 8.39 -3.45 0.06
CA THR A 90 7.56 -4.36 -0.74
C THR A 90 8.19 -4.64 -2.10
N GLY A 91 8.26 -5.95 -2.46
CA GLY A 91 8.83 -6.40 -3.71
C GLY A 91 10.36 -6.37 -3.76
N ALA A 92 11.05 -6.26 -2.62
CA ALA A 92 12.49 -5.98 -2.51
C ALA A 92 13.38 -6.85 -3.43
N GLU A 93 13.04 -8.14 -3.62
CA GLU A 93 13.82 -9.07 -4.45
C GLU A 93 13.71 -8.79 -5.95
N GLY A 94 12.68 -8.06 -6.38
CA GLY A 94 12.39 -7.83 -7.80
C GLY A 94 12.29 -6.36 -8.20
N LEU A 95 12.66 -5.43 -7.31
CA LEU A 95 12.64 -4.00 -7.65
C LEU A 95 13.73 -3.65 -8.64
N ASP A 96 13.36 -2.97 -9.71
CA ASP A 96 14.29 -2.32 -10.63
C ASP A 96 14.83 -1.01 -10.05
N TRP A 97 13.99 -0.33 -9.26
CA TRP A 97 14.33 0.95 -8.65
C TRP A 97 13.84 1.06 -7.21
N PHE A 98 14.75 1.38 -6.31
CA PHE A 98 14.43 1.80 -4.94
C PHE A 98 14.45 3.32 -4.87
N LEU A 99 13.36 3.92 -4.38
CA LEU A 99 13.28 5.34 -4.05
C LEU A 99 13.61 5.49 -2.56
N VAL A 100 14.88 5.68 -2.25
CA VAL A 100 15.37 5.68 -0.87
C VAL A 100 15.33 7.07 -0.29
N TRP A 101 14.54 7.28 0.76
CA TRP A 101 14.50 8.53 1.51
C TRP A 101 15.66 8.58 2.50
N ALA A 102 16.52 9.60 2.41
CA ALA A 102 17.73 9.70 3.20
C ALA A 102 18.04 11.14 3.61
N THR A 103 18.86 11.27 4.64
CA THR A 103 19.44 12.54 5.14
C THR A 103 20.82 12.75 4.50
N THR A 104 21.15 13.98 4.14
CA THR A 104 22.50 14.32 3.64
C THR A 104 23.49 14.50 4.79
N ASP A 105 24.74 14.07 4.57
CA ASP A 105 25.87 14.25 5.51
C ASP A 105 26.47 15.66 5.32
N GLU A 106 25.70 16.65 5.73
CA GLU A 106 26.07 18.08 5.63
C GLU A 106 25.92 18.74 7.00
N PRO A 107 26.63 19.88 7.29
CA PRO A 107 26.49 20.60 8.57
C PRO A 107 25.04 21.01 8.89
N GLU A 108 24.26 21.37 7.86
CA GLU A 108 22.81 21.57 7.92
C GLU A 108 22.14 20.43 7.14
N PRO A 109 21.74 19.33 7.81
CA PRO A 109 21.22 18.16 7.14
C PRO A 109 19.94 18.46 6.35
N ARG A 110 19.91 18.02 5.12
CA ARG A 110 18.73 18.06 4.24
C ARG A 110 18.21 16.65 4.02
N VAL A 111 17.03 16.53 3.49
CA VAL A 111 16.44 15.24 3.12
C VAL A 111 16.15 15.20 1.63
N GLY A 112 16.29 14.03 1.04
CA GLY A 112 16.00 13.80 -0.37
C GLY A 112 15.59 12.36 -0.64
N THR A 113 15.12 12.11 -1.86
CA THR A 113 14.86 10.75 -2.36
C THR A 113 15.90 10.41 -3.41
N PHE A 114 16.62 9.32 -3.14
CA PHE A 114 17.69 8.81 -3.98
C PHE A 114 17.19 7.60 -4.78
N LEU A 115 17.31 7.66 -6.10
CA LEU A 115 16.88 6.57 -7.00
C LEU A 115 18.04 5.60 -7.17
N VAL A 116 17.87 4.44 -6.58
CA VAL A 116 18.90 3.38 -6.56
C VAL A 116 18.48 2.26 -7.50
N PRO A 117 19.26 1.95 -8.55
CA PRO A 117 19.00 0.78 -9.39
C PRO A 117 19.07 -0.51 -8.58
N GLY A 118 18.12 -1.44 -8.83
CA GLY A 118 17.98 -2.68 -8.05
C GLY A 118 19.18 -3.61 -8.09
N GLY A 119 20.00 -3.53 -9.15
CA GLY A 119 21.24 -4.31 -9.30
C GLY A 119 22.50 -3.64 -8.74
N SER A 120 22.41 -2.49 -8.04
CA SER A 120 23.57 -1.77 -7.53
C SER A 120 24.34 -2.60 -6.48
N PRO A 121 25.70 -2.62 -6.56
CA PRO A 121 26.51 -3.21 -5.49
C PRO A 121 26.21 -2.56 -4.13
N GLY A 122 26.25 -3.35 -3.06
CA GLY A 122 25.98 -2.87 -1.70
C GLY A 122 24.51 -2.92 -1.26
N ILE A 123 23.59 -3.40 -2.09
CA ILE A 123 22.21 -3.66 -1.70
C ILE A 123 22.12 -5.09 -1.14
N GLU A 124 21.64 -5.22 0.08
CA GLU A 124 21.46 -6.51 0.75
C GLU A 124 20.06 -6.65 1.35
N ILE A 125 19.42 -7.81 1.17
CA ILE A 125 18.21 -8.18 1.91
C ILE A 125 18.65 -8.75 3.26
N THR A 126 18.43 -8.00 4.34
CA THR A 126 18.94 -8.32 5.68
C THR A 126 17.88 -8.87 6.64
N GLY A 127 16.60 -8.68 6.34
CA GLY A 127 15.49 -9.24 7.12
C GLY A 127 14.36 -9.71 6.23
N ARG A 128 13.90 -10.96 6.44
CA ARG A 128 12.82 -11.52 5.65
C ARG A 128 11.45 -11.12 6.19
N TRP A 129 10.52 -10.87 5.26
CA TRP A 129 9.12 -10.64 5.58
C TRP A 129 8.48 -11.94 6.12
N ASP A 130 8.17 -11.96 7.41
CA ASP A 130 7.48 -13.06 8.09
C ASP A 130 6.31 -12.52 8.91
N GLN A 131 5.24 -12.17 8.24
CA GLN A 131 4.05 -11.55 8.81
C GLN A 131 2.82 -12.44 8.61
N LEU A 132 1.75 -12.11 9.33
CA LEU A 132 0.49 -12.84 9.29
C LEU A 132 -0.12 -12.89 7.89
N GLY A 133 -0.20 -11.73 7.20
CA GLY A 133 -0.78 -11.60 5.87
C GLY A 133 0.19 -11.04 4.84
N LEU A 134 -0.25 -10.99 3.58
CA LEU A 134 0.52 -10.52 2.42
C LEU A 134 1.89 -11.21 2.32
N ARG A 135 1.95 -12.50 2.61
CA ARG A 135 3.20 -13.22 2.82
C ARG A 135 4.10 -13.30 1.60
N ALA A 136 3.52 -13.26 0.40
CA ALA A 136 4.24 -13.28 -0.86
C ALA A 136 4.64 -11.88 -1.37
N SER A 137 4.40 -10.82 -0.58
CA SER A 137 4.74 -9.45 -1.01
C SER A 137 6.23 -9.13 -1.00
N GLY A 138 7.07 -10.00 -0.41
CA GLY A 138 8.51 -9.77 -0.32
C GLY A 138 8.86 -8.42 0.32
N SER A 139 8.07 -8.00 1.34
CA SER A 139 8.27 -6.70 2.01
C SER A 139 9.43 -6.77 3.00
N HIS A 140 10.63 -7.09 2.50
CA HIS A 140 11.82 -7.36 3.27
C HIS A 140 12.47 -6.10 3.87
N ASP A 141 13.37 -6.30 4.82
CA ASP A 141 14.31 -5.27 5.25
C ASP A 141 15.49 -5.27 4.27
N VAL A 142 15.90 -4.08 3.86
CA VAL A 142 16.98 -3.87 2.87
C VAL A 142 18.02 -2.94 3.47
N THR A 143 19.27 -3.37 3.45
CA THR A 143 20.41 -2.56 3.86
C THR A 143 21.20 -2.11 2.63
N PHE A 144 21.51 -0.83 2.61
CA PHE A 144 22.37 -0.17 1.64
C PHE A 144 23.73 0.06 2.30
N ARG A 145 24.82 -0.40 1.66
CA ARG A 145 26.20 -0.26 2.15
C ARG A 145 27.04 0.47 1.12
N ASP A 146 27.26 1.75 1.35
CA ASP A 146 28.05 2.63 0.49
C ASP A 146 27.67 2.52 -1.00
N VAL A 147 26.34 2.51 -1.27
CA VAL A 147 25.82 2.41 -2.63
C VAL A 147 26.03 3.72 -3.37
N GLU A 148 26.78 3.68 -4.45
CA GLU A 148 27.09 4.85 -5.27
C GLU A 148 25.89 5.25 -6.14
N ILE A 149 25.56 6.54 -6.12
CA ILE A 149 24.40 7.12 -6.80
C ILE A 149 24.83 8.38 -7.56
N PRO A 150 24.65 8.45 -8.88
CA PRO A 150 24.93 9.65 -9.67
C PRO A 150 24.09 10.85 -9.22
N TYR A 151 24.59 12.07 -9.43
CA TYR A 151 23.88 13.30 -9.07
C TYR A 151 22.49 13.41 -9.72
N GLU A 152 22.37 12.94 -10.96
CA GLU A 152 21.11 12.94 -11.72
C GLU A 152 20.06 11.96 -11.18
N HIS A 153 20.43 11.04 -10.30
CA HIS A 153 19.50 10.07 -9.68
C HIS A 153 18.90 10.58 -8.36
N VAL A 154 18.68 11.88 -8.22
CA VAL A 154 18.17 12.46 -6.99
C VAL A 154 16.87 13.22 -7.27
N ILE A 155 15.85 12.95 -6.47
CA ILE A 155 14.59 13.67 -6.47
C ILE A 155 14.56 14.60 -5.27
N GLY A 156 14.68 15.88 -5.51
CA GLY A 156 14.51 16.97 -4.55
C GLY A 156 15.26 16.79 -3.23
N ILE A 157 16.36 17.50 -3.05
CA ILE A 157 17.02 17.66 -1.74
C ILE A 157 16.61 19.01 -1.18
N GLY A 158 16.07 19.02 0.04
CA GLY A 158 15.63 20.24 0.72
C GLY A 158 15.64 20.12 2.24
N PRO A 159 15.43 21.23 2.95
CA PRO A 159 15.32 21.22 4.40
C PRO A 159 14.24 20.24 4.86
N TYR A 160 14.49 19.56 6.00
CA TYR A 160 13.46 18.71 6.62
C TYR A 160 12.25 19.54 7.00
N GLY A 161 11.06 19.04 6.69
CA GLY A 161 9.79 19.73 6.95
C GLY A 161 9.42 20.79 5.89
N ALA A 162 10.28 21.08 4.92
CA ALA A 162 9.88 21.83 3.75
C ALA A 162 8.95 20.94 2.91
N SER A 163 7.64 21.12 3.08
CA SER A 163 6.68 20.53 2.17
C SER A 163 6.60 21.40 0.91
N ALA A 164 6.91 20.83 -0.24
CA ALA A 164 6.36 21.37 -1.47
C ALA A 164 4.82 21.38 -1.30
N GLU A 165 4.18 22.46 -1.68
CA GLU A 165 2.72 22.53 -1.69
C GLU A 165 2.19 21.33 -2.47
N GLN A 166 1.51 20.42 -1.76
CA GLN A 166 1.07 19.16 -2.37
C GLN A 166 -0.28 19.41 -3.00
N ASP A 167 -0.41 19.12 -4.29
CA ASP A 167 -1.70 19.10 -4.97
C ASP A 167 -2.65 18.13 -4.23
N ASN A 168 -3.85 18.58 -3.88
CA ASN A 168 -4.87 17.77 -3.21
C ASN A 168 -5.13 16.46 -3.94
N ARG A 169 -5.11 16.47 -5.27
CA ARG A 169 -5.29 15.28 -6.11
C ARG A 169 -4.16 14.28 -5.93
N ALA A 170 -2.91 14.75 -5.91
CA ALA A 170 -1.75 13.90 -5.68
C ALA A 170 -1.78 13.26 -4.27
N GLY A 171 -2.20 14.03 -3.26
CA GLY A 171 -2.40 13.53 -1.91
C GLY A 171 -3.52 12.49 -1.82
N ALA A 172 -4.68 12.77 -2.40
CA ALA A 172 -5.82 11.85 -2.42
C ALA A 172 -5.50 10.55 -3.19
N ALA A 173 -4.82 10.64 -4.33
CA ALA A 173 -4.43 9.49 -5.15
C ALA A 173 -3.54 8.47 -4.42
N LEU A 174 -2.84 8.85 -3.34
CA LEU A 174 -1.99 7.94 -2.59
C LEU A 174 -2.77 6.92 -1.74
N HIS A 175 -4.00 7.23 -1.34
CA HIS A 175 -4.74 6.46 -0.35
C HIS A 175 -5.74 5.47 -0.97
N LEU A 176 -6.38 5.84 -2.08
CA LEU A 176 -7.43 5.05 -2.72
C LEU A 176 -6.95 3.71 -3.32
N PRO A 177 -5.76 3.61 -3.93
CA PRO A 177 -5.27 2.36 -4.50
C PRO A 177 -5.12 1.24 -3.47
N LEU A 178 -4.65 1.55 -2.26
CA LEU A 178 -4.53 0.57 -1.18
C LEU A 178 -5.91 0.12 -0.67
N ALA A 179 -6.85 1.05 -0.51
CA ALA A 179 -8.23 0.71 -0.17
C ALA A 179 -8.85 -0.22 -1.22
N ALA A 180 -8.67 0.08 -2.51
CA ALA A 180 -9.16 -0.77 -3.60
C ALA A 180 -8.57 -2.18 -3.58
N LEU A 181 -7.27 -2.32 -3.26
CA LEU A 181 -6.60 -3.61 -3.11
C LEU A 181 -7.29 -4.45 -2.03
N TYR A 182 -7.45 -3.90 -0.81
CA TYR A 182 -8.04 -4.62 0.32
C TYR A 182 -9.53 -4.91 0.14
N LEU A 183 -10.26 -4.06 -0.56
CA LEU A 183 -11.63 -4.39 -1.00
C LEU A 183 -11.66 -5.59 -1.94
N GLY A 184 -10.63 -5.76 -2.79
CA GLY A 184 -10.45 -6.97 -3.60
C GLY A 184 -10.34 -8.23 -2.74
N VAL A 185 -9.55 -8.18 -1.65
CA VAL A 185 -9.43 -9.29 -0.69
C VAL A 185 -10.79 -9.62 -0.06
N ALA A 186 -11.52 -8.59 0.37
CA ALA A 186 -12.82 -8.79 1.00
C ALA A 186 -13.87 -9.36 0.02
N ARG A 187 -13.85 -8.95 -1.25
CA ARG A 187 -14.69 -9.55 -2.30
C ARG A 187 -14.29 -10.99 -2.64
N ALA A 188 -13.01 -11.34 -2.58
CA ALA A 188 -12.57 -12.73 -2.72
C ALA A 188 -13.09 -13.60 -1.57
N ALA A 189 -13.04 -13.10 -0.35
CA ALA A 189 -13.60 -13.77 0.82
C ALA A 189 -15.12 -13.97 0.69
N GLN A 190 -15.85 -12.96 0.22
CA GLN A 190 -17.29 -13.04 -0.07
C GLN A 190 -17.59 -14.08 -1.15
N SER A 191 -16.83 -14.11 -2.23
CA SER A 191 -17.00 -15.09 -3.31
C SER A 191 -16.85 -16.52 -2.80
N PHE A 192 -15.86 -16.76 -1.96
CA PHE A 192 -15.71 -18.06 -1.30
C PHE A 192 -16.87 -18.36 -0.34
N PHE A 193 -17.30 -17.38 0.47
CA PHE A 193 -18.44 -17.52 1.37
C PHE A 193 -19.71 -17.95 0.60
N HIS A 194 -20.00 -17.35 -0.55
CA HIS A 194 -21.12 -17.71 -1.39
C HIS A 194 -20.99 -19.14 -1.93
N THR A 195 -19.81 -19.50 -2.44
CA THR A 195 -19.54 -20.87 -2.93
C THR A 195 -19.76 -21.89 -1.82
N PHE A 196 -19.21 -21.65 -0.64
CA PHE A 196 -19.40 -22.53 0.52
C PHE A 196 -20.87 -22.64 0.92
N ALA A 197 -21.61 -21.52 0.97
CA ALA A 197 -23.00 -21.50 1.37
C ALA A 197 -23.91 -22.35 0.45
N HIS A 198 -23.62 -22.38 -0.85
CA HIS A 198 -24.33 -23.19 -1.82
C HIS A 198 -23.90 -24.67 -1.80
N ALA A 199 -22.64 -24.96 -1.54
CA ALA A 199 -22.11 -26.31 -1.54
C ALA A 199 -22.40 -27.09 -0.24
N ARG A 200 -22.48 -26.40 0.91
CA ARG A 200 -22.65 -27.05 2.22
C ARG A 200 -24.09 -27.48 2.47
N VAL A 201 -24.33 -28.78 2.50
CA VAL A 201 -25.65 -29.41 2.84
C VAL A 201 -25.48 -30.23 4.12
N PRO A 202 -25.85 -29.71 5.30
CA PRO A 202 -25.87 -30.49 6.53
C PRO A 202 -26.96 -31.55 6.48
N ALA A 203 -26.71 -32.74 7.03
CA ALA A 203 -27.63 -33.86 7.01
C ALA A 203 -28.99 -33.52 7.67
N ASN A 204 -28.96 -32.73 8.75
CA ASN A 204 -30.15 -32.31 9.46
C ASN A 204 -31.03 -31.28 8.74
N LEU A 205 -30.48 -30.60 7.74
CA LEU A 205 -31.19 -29.60 6.93
C LEU A 205 -31.69 -30.19 5.61
N GLY A 206 -30.99 -31.13 5.00
CA GLY A 206 -31.33 -31.71 3.70
C GLY A 206 -31.25 -30.72 2.52
N HIS A 207 -30.76 -29.51 2.72
CA HIS A 207 -30.60 -28.48 1.70
C HIS A 207 -29.36 -27.57 1.98
N PRO A 208 -28.88 -26.82 0.99
CA PRO A 208 -27.77 -25.87 1.19
C PRO A 208 -28.04 -24.86 2.29
N VAL A 209 -26.98 -24.53 3.08
CA VAL A 209 -27.08 -23.53 4.15
C VAL A 209 -27.38 -22.12 3.60
N ALA A 210 -27.18 -21.87 2.31
CA ALA A 210 -27.58 -20.64 1.62
C ALA A 210 -29.11 -20.39 1.70
N ARG A 211 -29.91 -21.42 1.95
CA ARG A 211 -31.39 -21.30 2.12
C ARG A 211 -31.80 -20.87 3.52
N THR A 212 -30.89 -20.92 4.49
CA THR A 212 -31.18 -20.53 5.87
C THR A 212 -31.23 -19.01 6.04
N GLU A 213 -32.10 -18.53 6.93
CA GLU A 213 -32.19 -17.11 7.26
C GLU A 213 -30.85 -16.53 7.75
N ARG A 214 -30.16 -17.29 8.58
CA ARG A 214 -28.85 -16.87 9.15
C ARG A 214 -27.83 -16.59 8.06
N PHE A 215 -27.69 -17.46 7.05
CA PHE A 215 -26.73 -17.23 5.95
C PHE A 215 -27.16 -16.07 5.06
N ARG A 216 -28.48 -15.97 4.75
CA ARG A 216 -28.98 -14.86 3.93
C ARG A 216 -28.82 -13.51 4.60
N ARG A 217 -29.10 -13.41 5.90
CA ARG A 217 -28.91 -12.18 6.66
C ARG A 217 -27.43 -11.76 6.67
N THR A 218 -26.51 -12.70 6.93
CA THR A 218 -25.06 -12.39 6.93
C THR A 218 -24.57 -12.03 5.53
N ALA A 219 -25.03 -12.70 4.47
CA ALA A 219 -24.71 -12.32 3.09
C ALA A 219 -25.15 -10.89 2.78
N GLY A 220 -26.34 -10.49 3.23
CA GLY A 220 -26.83 -9.12 3.10
C GLY A 220 -26.00 -8.12 3.86
N GLU A 221 -25.60 -8.42 5.10
CA GLU A 221 -24.71 -7.56 5.90
C GLU A 221 -23.33 -7.36 5.22
N ILE A 222 -22.72 -8.45 4.73
CA ILE A 222 -21.47 -8.41 3.98
C ILE A 222 -21.62 -7.54 2.72
N GLU A 223 -22.70 -7.73 1.95
CA GLU A 223 -22.92 -6.96 0.72
C GLU A 223 -23.07 -5.46 0.99
N VAL A 224 -23.84 -5.08 2.00
CA VAL A 224 -24.03 -3.66 2.39
C VAL A 224 -22.69 -3.02 2.77
N LEU A 225 -21.85 -3.71 3.56
CA LEU A 225 -20.54 -3.21 3.96
C LEU A 225 -19.61 -2.98 2.75
N LEU A 226 -19.54 -3.97 1.87
CA LEU A 226 -18.63 -3.90 0.71
C LEU A 226 -19.12 -2.92 -0.36
N ALA A 227 -20.44 -2.89 -0.64
CA ALA A 227 -21.00 -1.92 -1.58
C ALA A 227 -20.77 -0.48 -1.12
N ALA A 228 -21.00 -0.18 0.16
CA ALA A 228 -20.75 1.15 0.70
C ALA A 228 -19.26 1.54 0.57
N ALA A 229 -18.35 0.62 0.91
CA ALA A 229 -16.91 0.86 0.80
C ALA A 229 -16.44 1.06 -0.66
N GLU A 230 -16.96 0.27 -1.59
CA GLU A 230 -16.67 0.42 -3.03
C GLU A 230 -17.16 1.77 -3.57
N HIS A 231 -18.37 2.20 -3.21
CA HIS A 231 -18.87 3.52 -3.60
C HIS A 231 -17.95 4.64 -3.13
N LEU A 232 -17.49 4.61 -1.88
CA LEU A 232 -16.57 5.63 -1.34
C LEU A 232 -15.23 5.65 -2.09
N VAL A 233 -14.64 4.48 -2.34
CA VAL A 233 -13.30 4.38 -2.95
C VAL A 233 -13.36 4.71 -4.44
N PHE A 234 -14.35 4.21 -5.18
CA PHE A 234 -14.43 4.43 -6.63
C PHE A 234 -14.99 5.80 -7.00
N ASP A 235 -15.90 6.38 -6.19
CA ASP A 235 -16.28 7.79 -6.35
C ASP A 235 -15.07 8.70 -6.12
N GLY A 236 -14.32 8.47 -5.03
CA GLY A 236 -13.09 9.20 -4.76
C GLY A 236 -12.08 9.11 -5.92
N ALA A 237 -11.88 7.92 -6.48
CA ALA A 237 -11.00 7.73 -7.63
C ALA A 237 -11.51 8.48 -8.87
N ALA A 238 -12.81 8.45 -9.17
CA ALA A 238 -13.41 9.19 -10.28
C ALA A 238 -13.26 10.71 -10.11
N ARG A 239 -13.38 11.22 -8.89
CA ARG A 239 -13.15 12.63 -8.57
C ARG A 239 -11.69 13.04 -8.79
N VAL A 240 -10.73 12.21 -8.39
CA VAL A 240 -9.30 12.44 -8.67
C VAL A 240 -9.07 12.46 -10.18
N ASP A 241 -9.60 11.48 -10.92
CA ASP A 241 -9.42 11.37 -12.37
C ASP A 241 -10.07 12.55 -13.13
N SER A 242 -11.21 13.05 -12.67
CA SER A 242 -11.88 14.21 -13.26
C SER A 242 -11.21 15.56 -12.95
N GLY A 243 -10.22 15.58 -12.10
CA GLY A 243 -9.52 16.80 -11.69
C GLY A 243 -10.27 17.63 -10.65
N ASP A 244 -11.17 17.03 -9.87
CA ASP A 244 -11.93 17.71 -8.81
C ASP A 244 -10.99 18.13 -7.66
N SER A 245 -10.61 19.39 -7.65
CA SER A 245 -9.74 19.99 -6.61
C SER A 245 -10.41 20.12 -5.24
N SER A 246 -11.74 19.96 -5.16
CA SER A 246 -12.47 19.96 -3.89
C SER A 246 -12.38 18.64 -3.13
N TYR A 247 -11.93 17.55 -3.80
CA TYR A 247 -11.69 16.28 -3.13
C TYR A 247 -10.33 16.27 -2.45
N THR A 248 -10.34 16.33 -1.13
CA THR A 248 -9.13 16.52 -0.33
C THR A 248 -8.45 15.20 0.07
N PRO A 249 -7.16 15.23 0.44
CA PRO A 249 -6.47 14.06 1.00
C PRO A 249 -7.16 13.47 2.24
N GLU A 250 -7.75 14.32 3.10
CA GLU A 250 -8.47 13.87 4.29
C GLU A 250 -9.76 13.12 3.94
N GLN A 251 -10.45 13.52 2.87
CA GLN A 251 -11.62 12.78 2.37
C GLN A 251 -11.21 11.41 1.83
N ALA A 252 -10.09 11.32 1.10
CA ALA A 252 -9.55 10.05 0.63
C ALA A 252 -9.08 9.15 1.79
N LEU A 253 -8.46 9.72 2.83
CA LEU A 253 -8.14 9.01 4.07
C LEU A 253 -9.40 8.49 4.76
N GLY A 254 -10.45 9.30 4.85
CA GLY A 254 -11.75 8.89 5.41
C GLY A 254 -12.37 7.73 4.65
N ALA A 255 -12.39 7.81 3.32
CA ALA A 255 -12.85 6.73 2.45
C ALA A 255 -12.04 5.44 2.69
N ARG A 256 -10.71 5.54 2.80
CA ARG A 256 -9.84 4.41 3.11
C ARG A 256 -10.13 3.81 4.48
N VAL A 257 -10.20 4.61 5.55
CA VAL A 257 -10.51 4.14 6.91
C VAL A 257 -11.82 3.36 6.94
N LEU A 258 -12.87 3.87 6.27
CA LEU A 258 -14.15 3.18 6.18
C LEU A 258 -14.06 1.90 5.35
N ALA A 259 -13.33 1.92 4.23
CA ALA A 259 -13.13 0.73 3.41
C ALA A 259 -12.38 -0.37 4.15
N ASP A 260 -11.32 -0.04 4.88
CA ASP A 260 -10.54 -0.97 5.69
C ASP A 260 -11.42 -1.59 6.80
N ARG A 261 -12.17 -0.77 7.56
CA ARG A 261 -13.10 -1.25 8.60
C ARG A 261 -14.19 -2.16 8.04
N HIS A 262 -14.81 -1.77 6.93
CA HIS A 262 -15.87 -2.55 6.29
C HIS A 262 -15.33 -3.85 5.70
N GLY A 263 -14.16 -3.82 5.06
CA GLY A 263 -13.50 -5.00 4.52
C GLY A 263 -13.15 -6.02 5.60
N VAL A 264 -12.50 -5.58 6.69
CA VAL A 264 -12.20 -6.43 7.85
C VAL A 264 -13.48 -7.03 8.43
N ARG A 265 -14.49 -6.20 8.67
CA ARG A 265 -15.76 -6.66 9.23
C ARG A 265 -16.48 -7.69 8.34
N ALA A 266 -16.49 -7.47 7.03
CA ALA A 266 -17.11 -8.39 6.08
C ALA A 266 -16.45 -9.78 6.10
N VAL A 267 -15.11 -9.81 6.13
CA VAL A 267 -14.35 -11.07 6.20
C VAL A 267 -14.54 -11.76 7.56
N GLU A 268 -14.55 -11.02 8.67
CA GLU A 268 -14.85 -11.58 9.99
C GLU A 268 -16.24 -12.23 10.07
N LEU A 269 -17.26 -11.59 9.48
CA LEU A 269 -18.61 -12.14 9.41
C LEU A 269 -18.64 -13.48 8.67
N ALA A 270 -17.94 -13.56 7.54
CA ALA A 270 -17.81 -14.79 6.76
C ALA A 270 -17.12 -15.89 7.58
N VAL A 271 -15.98 -15.61 8.20
CA VAL A 271 -15.23 -16.57 9.03
C VAL A 271 -16.09 -17.06 10.21
N ARG A 272 -16.71 -16.15 10.96
CA ARG A 272 -17.54 -16.48 12.12
C ARG A 272 -18.74 -17.36 11.75
N LEU A 273 -19.36 -17.10 10.60
CA LEU A 273 -20.53 -17.89 10.17
C LEU A 273 -20.14 -19.28 9.70
N LEU A 274 -19.02 -19.42 9.01
CA LEU A 274 -18.49 -20.73 8.60
C LEU A 274 -18.00 -21.56 9.80
N GLY A 275 -17.55 -20.92 10.87
CA GLY A 275 -16.96 -21.58 12.02
C GLY A 275 -15.61 -22.26 11.69
N ASN A 276 -15.35 -23.47 12.23
CA ASN A 276 -14.10 -24.18 12.00
C ASN A 276 -13.70 -24.31 10.51
N PRO A 277 -14.61 -24.60 9.57
CA PRO A 277 -14.25 -24.56 8.15
C PRO A 277 -13.64 -23.22 7.69
N GLY A 278 -14.07 -22.08 8.25
CA GLY A 278 -13.55 -20.77 7.90
C GLY A 278 -12.09 -20.52 8.33
N LEU A 279 -11.60 -21.31 9.29
CA LEU A 279 -10.22 -21.24 9.84
C LEU A 279 -9.32 -22.36 9.32
N ALA A 280 -9.83 -23.28 8.51
CA ALA A 280 -9.07 -24.42 8.02
C ALA A 280 -8.05 -23.97 6.94
N ARG A 281 -6.77 -24.33 7.11
CA ARG A 281 -5.68 -23.94 6.20
C ARG A 281 -5.85 -24.42 4.76
N GLY A 282 -6.62 -25.45 4.49
CA GLY A 282 -6.98 -25.90 3.16
C GLY A 282 -8.08 -25.07 2.47
N ASN A 283 -8.50 -23.98 3.06
CA ASN A 283 -9.62 -23.15 2.66
C ASN A 283 -9.12 -21.71 2.40
N PRO A 284 -9.42 -21.09 1.25
CA PRO A 284 -8.90 -19.76 0.92
C PRO A 284 -9.38 -18.65 1.87
N LEU A 285 -10.48 -18.84 2.60
CA LEU A 285 -11.01 -17.82 3.52
C LEU A 285 -10.04 -17.52 4.67
N GLU A 286 -9.29 -18.53 5.19
CA GLU A 286 -8.30 -18.29 6.22
C GLU A 286 -7.16 -17.39 5.74
N ARG A 287 -6.75 -17.53 4.46
CA ARG A 287 -5.77 -16.64 3.84
C ARG A 287 -6.33 -15.22 3.70
N HIS A 288 -7.55 -15.07 3.18
CA HIS A 288 -8.20 -13.77 3.07
C HIS A 288 -8.37 -13.09 4.42
N PHE A 289 -8.67 -13.87 5.46
CA PHE A 289 -8.76 -13.37 6.83
C PHE A 289 -7.41 -12.83 7.33
N ARG A 290 -6.30 -13.53 7.05
CA ARG A 290 -4.95 -13.04 7.42
C ARG A 290 -4.56 -11.81 6.61
N ASP A 291 -4.79 -11.82 5.32
CA ASP A 291 -4.39 -10.76 4.41
C ASP A 291 -5.14 -9.45 4.70
N ILE A 292 -6.44 -9.51 5.00
CA ILE A 292 -7.24 -8.32 5.30
C ILE A 292 -6.81 -7.64 6.61
N GLN A 293 -6.21 -8.36 7.56
CA GLN A 293 -5.71 -7.77 8.80
C GLN A 293 -4.54 -6.79 8.56
N CYS A 294 -3.93 -6.83 7.39
CA CYS A 294 -2.90 -5.86 7.02
C CYS A 294 -3.47 -4.48 6.66
N ALA A 295 -4.76 -4.37 6.32
CA ALA A 295 -5.37 -3.11 5.90
C ALA A 295 -5.27 -1.99 6.95
N PRO A 296 -5.72 -2.16 8.21
CA PRO A 296 -5.72 -1.09 9.21
C PRO A 296 -4.31 -0.71 9.71
N VAL A 297 -3.32 -1.59 9.51
CA VAL A 297 -1.92 -1.34 9.96
C VAL A 297 -1.01 -0.84 8.84
N HIS A 298 -1.47 -0.87 7.60
CA HIS A 298 -0.73 -0.34 6.45
C HIS A 298 -0.66 1.18 6.52
N ALA A 299 0.55 1.73 6.39
CA ALA A 299 0.77 3.18 6.51
C ALA A 299 0.04 4.00 5.41
N PRO A 300 -0.50 5.18 5.75
CA PRO A 300 -0.65 5.69 7.10
C PRO A 300 -1.67 4.85 7.88
N GLN A 301 -1.34 4.49 9.11
CA GLN A 301 -2.22 3.71 9.98
C GLN A 301 -3.49 4.50 10.31
N GLU A 302 -4.51 3.79 10.79
CA GLU A 302 -5.82 4.38 11.08
C GLU A 302 -5.72 5.53 12.11
N ASP A 303 -4.91 5.40 13.17
CA ASP A 303 -4.73 6.41 14.19
C ASP A 303 -4.16 7.72 13.62
N ILE A 304 -3.17 7.62 12.73
CA ILE A 304 -2.58 8.78 12.05
C ILE A 304 -3.59 9.41 11.08
N SER A 305 -4.33 8.58 10.35
CA SER A 305 -5.36 9.05 9.42
C SER A 305 -6.46 9.81 10.14
N LEU A 306 -6.96 9.28 11.26
CA LEU A 306 -7.97 9.94 12.08
C LEU A 306 -7.46 11.23 12.72
N LEU A 307 -6.19 11.25 13.14
CA LEU A 307 -5.57 12.48 13.68
C LEU A 307 -5.53 13.58 12.60
N ALA A 308 -5.10 13.25 11.38
CA ALA A 308 -5.06 14.22 10.28
C ALA A 308 -6.45 14.77 9.96
N ILE A 309 -7.44 13.89 9.82
CA ILE A 309 -8.85 14.26 9.55
C ILE A 309 -9.39 15.16 10.70
N GLY A 310 -9.17 14.76 11.95
CA GLY A 310 -9.63 15.50 13.12
C GLY A 310 -8.98 16.86 13.26
N THR A 311 -7.67 16.95 12.98
CA THR A 311 -6.94 18.23 12.98
C THR A 311 -7.55 19.18 11.95
N LYS A 312 -7.81 18.70 10.73
CA LYS A 312 -8.44 19.52 9.69
C LYS A 312 -9.87 19.94 10.05
N ALA A 313 -10.65 19.05 10.66
CA ALA A 313 -12.03 19.35 11.07
C ALA A 313 -12.13 20.41 12.19
N LEU A 314 -11.14 20.45 13.08
CA LEU A 314 -11.10 21.42 14.18
C LEU A 314 -10.40 22.74 13.80
N ASN A 315 -9.62 22.77 12.73
CA ASN A 315 -8.92 23.93 12.20
C ASN A 315 -9.25 24.09 10.71
N PRO A 316 -10.49 24.53 10.39
CA PRO A 316 -10.98 24.60 9.02
C PRO A 316 -10.27 25.65 8.14
#